data_f25e10bde0cabf3706013a86c5a8bc59
#
_entry.id   f25e10bde0cabf3706013a86c5a8bc59
#
_cell.length_a   1.000
_cell.length_b   1.000
_cell.length_c   1.000
_cell.angle_alpha   90.00
_cell.angle_beta   90.00
_cell.angle_gamma   90.00
#
_symmetry.space_group_name_H-M   'P 1'
#
loop_
_entity.id
_entity.type
_entity.pdbx_description
1 polymer ?
#
loop_
_entity_poly.entity_id
_entity_poly.type
_entity_poly.pdbx_seq_one_letter_code
_entity_poly.pdbx_strand_id
1 'polypeptide(L)'
;MSQTETVNRIHLNPRLEGVRPSATLAINERCARLKAQGRKIYHFGFGQSPFPVPDAVVASLQANAFRGGYLPVKGLPDLRQAVAEYHRRFTQIAASPDGILIGPGTKELIFLLQLTFEGDLLIPSPSWVSYEPQAVLLGRDVFRLETEKGNGWRLTSETLDRFCREQAWHPRLLILNDPNNPTGLSFKESALHDIALVAREHRLVVLSDEIYAELKHSGGHISIAKFYPEGTIVSTGLSKWCSAGGWRLGTFCFPPDLYRLLDAMATVASETYTAVSTPTQYAAVTAFNGGGEVDRYVMQTRRILRDLGAAVTRGLRAARVDVHAPEGAFYVFPDFSVQQENLRRRRIRSSEDLCERLLADTGVAMLPGSDFGRPATEMTSRIAYVNFDGARCLAAAREVPDGNELSEDFLRRYCGEVLEAVDLIGDWVC
;
A
#
# COMPACT_ATOMS: atom_id res chain seq x y z
N MET A 1 34.20 -49.59 -8.36
CA MET A 1 34.34 -48.45 -7.43
C MET A 1 33.28 -47.44 -7.81
N SER A 2 32.20 -47.40 -7.06
CA SER A 2 31.08 -46.48 -7.27
C SER A 2 31.50 -45.09 -6.80
N GLN A 3 31.53 -44.10 -7.68
CA GLN A 3 31.64 -42.70 -7.31
C GLN A 3 30.29 -42.30 -6.71
N THR A 4 30.21 -42.25 -5.38
CA THR A 4 29.14 -41.58 -4.65
C THR A 4 29.26 -40.08 -4.93
N GLU A 5 28.42 -39.55 -5.81
CA GLU A 5 28.18 -38.12 -5.91
C GLU A 5 27.79 -37.58 -4.55
N THR A 6 28.69 -36.82 -3.94
CA THR A 6 28.41 -36.04 -2.73
C THR A 6 27.48 -34.89 -3.15
N VAL A 7 26.16 -35.14 -3.14
CA VAL A 7 25.18 -34.08 -3.28
C VAL A 7 25.35 -33.14 -2.10
N ASN A 8 25.89 -31.95 -2.33
CA ASN A 8 25.96 -30.88 -1.33
C ASN A 8 24.53 -30.61 -0.84
N ARG A 9 24.21 -31.09 0.36
CA ARG A 9 22.91 -30.80 1.01
C ARG A 9 22.93 -29.36 1.49
N ILE A 10 22.29 -28.48 0.74
CA ILE A 10 22.05 -27.10 1.15
C ILE A 10 20.96 -27.15 2.24
N HIS A 11 21.25 -26.64 3.42
CA HIS A 11 20.29 -26.47 4.49
C HIS A 11 19.77 -25.02 4.47
N LEU A 12 18.51 -24.85 4.11
CA LEU A 12 17.86 -23.55 4.15
C LEU A 12 17.44 -23.20 5.57
N ASN A 13 17.33 -21.90 5.85
CA ASN A 13 16.76 -21.43 7.13
C ASN A 13 15.31 -21.97 7.24
N PRO A 14 14.97 -22.71 8.33
CA PRO A 14 13.63 -23.27 8.50
C PRO A 14 12.49 -22.23 8.45
N ARG A 15 12.77 -20.97 8.79
CA ARG A 15 11.78 -19.88 8.71
C ARG A 15 11.36 -19.53 7.27
N LEU A 16 12.08 -20.03 6.27
CA LEU A 16 11.70 -19.86 4.86
C LEU A 16 10.67 -20.90 4.41
N GLU A 17 10.45 -21.95 5.22
CA GLU A 17 9.48 -22.97 4.90
C GLU A 17 8.06 -22.37 4.88
N GLY A 18 7.35 -22.56 3.79
CA GLY A 18 5.99 -22.01 3.58
C GLY A 18 5.94 -20.54 3.15
N VAL A 19 7.04 -19.79 3.18
CA VAL A 19 7.08 -18.42 2.67
C VAL A 19 7.04 -18.43 1.14
N ARG A 20 5.98 -17.85 0.57
CA ARG A 20 5.80 -17.74 -0.89
C ARG A 20 6.27 -16.37 -1.40
N PRO A 21 6.66 -16.25 -2.68
CA PRO A 21 6.86 -14.96 -3.31
C PRO A 21 5.62 -14.07 -3.15
N SER A 22 5.82 -12.76 -3.04
CA SER A 22 4.71 -11.82 -2.89
C SER A 22 3.66 -12.02 -4.00
N ALA A 23 2.39 -12.20 -3.63
CA ALA A 23 1.28 -12.41 -4.56
C ALA A 23 1.21 -11.33 -5.65
N THR A 24 1.53 -10.07 -5.29
CA THR A 24 1.57 -8.95 -6.25
C THR A 24 2.68 -9.08 -7.30
N LEU A 25 3.81 -9.69 -6.96
CA LEU A 25 4.89 -9.95 -7.92
C LEU A 25 4.59 -11.19 -8.76
N ALA A 26 4.08 -12.25 -8.14
CA ALA A 26 3.73 -13.49 -8.83
C ALA A 26 2.65 -13.26 -9.92
N ILE A 27 1.60 -12.48 -9.61
CA ILE A 27 0.57 -12.16 -10.62
C ILE A 27 1.15 -11.27 -11.74
N ASN A 28 2.06 -10.34 -11.42
CA ASN A 28 2.71 -9.50 -12.43
C ASN A 28 3.51 -10.34 -13.44
N GLU A 29 4.33 -11.26 -12.94
CA GLU A 29 5.11 -12.19 -13.79
C GLU A 29 4.20 -13.10 -14.61
N ARG A 30 3.11 -13.61 -14.03
CA ARG A 30 2.11 -14.41 -14.73
C ARG A 30 1.46 -13.63 -15.87
N CYS A 31 1.05 -12.39 -15.62
CA CYS A 31 0.49 -11.50 -16.63
C CYS A 31 1.48 -11.22 -17.77
N ALA A 32 2.75 -10.98 -17.45
CA ALA A 32 3.81 -10.75 -18.44
C ALA A 32 3.97 -11.98 -19.35
N ARG A 33 4.01 -13.21 -18.78
CA ARG A 33 4.07 -14.45 -19.57
C ARG A 33 2.85 -14.61 -20.49
N LEU A 34 1.63 -14.36 -20.00
CA LEU A 34 0.42 -14.47 -20.80
C LEU A 34 0.37 -13.44 -21.93
N LYS A 35 0.82 -12.20 -21.68
CA LYS A 35 0.96 -11.16 -22.72
C LYS A 35 1.96 -11.57 -23.80
N ALA A 36 3.11 -12.17 -23.42
CA ALA A 36 4.12 -12.67 -24.36
C ALA A 36 3.57 -13.83 -25.24
N GLN A 37 2.53 -14.54 -24.79
CA GLN A 37 1.79 -15.55 -25.53
C GLN A 37 0.68 -14.97 -26.42
N GLY A 38 0.59 -13.63 -26.54
CA GLY A 38 -0.40 -12.94 -27.39
C GLY A 38 -1.79 -12.75 -26.74
N ARG A 39 -1.97 -13.03 -25.44
CA ARG A 39 -3.24 -12.82 -24.76
C ARG A 39 -3.42 -11.36 -24.38
N LYS A 40 -4.62 -10.80 -24.56
CA LYS A 40 -5.01 -9.50 -23.98
C LYS A 40 -5.21 -9.70 -22.47
N ILE A 41 -4.49 -8.95 -21.65
CA ILE A 41 -4.55 -9.03 -20.19
C ILE A 41 -4.85 -7.64 -19.63
N TYR A 42 -5.88 -7.56 -18.80
CA TYR A 42 -6.24 -6.40 -17.99
C TYR A 42 -5.64 -6.56 -16.60
N HIS A 43 -4.67 -5.72 -16.27
CA HIS A 43 -3.77 -5.94 -15.13
C HIS A 43 -4.25 -5.24 -13.87
N PHE A 44 -5.16 -5.85 -13.10
CA PHE A 44 -5.67 -5.32 -11.83
C PHE A 44 -4.97 -5.89 -10.58
N GLY A 45 -4.03 -6.82 -10.76
CA GLY A 45 -3.31 -7.46 -9.65
C GLY A 45 -2.14 -6.65 -9.10
N PHE A 46 -1.58 -5.68 -9.86
CA PHE A 46 -0.38 -4.95 -9.47
C PHE A 46 -0.67 -3.48 -9.16
N GLY A 47 -0.44 -3.10 -7.89
CA GLY A 47 -0.72 -1.74 -7.39
C GLY A 47 0.44 -0.78 -7.60
N GLN A 48 0.73 -0.44 -8.85
CA GLN A 48 1.70 0.59 -9.23
C GLN A 48 0.96 1.81 -9.78
N SER A 49 1.38 3.03 -9.40
CA SER A 49 0.85 4.26 -9.98
C SER A 49 1.07 4.26 -11.50
N PRO A 50 0.06 4.59 -12.32
CA PRO A 50 0.18 4.62 -13.78
C PRO A 50 0.81 5.92 -14.31
N PHE A 51 0.92 6.93 -13.47
CA PHE A 51 1.38 8.25 -13.85
C PHE A 51 2.91 8.33 -13.95
N PRO A 52 3.47 9.25 -14.76
CA PRO A 52 4.90 9.55 -14.74
C PRO A 52 5.30 10.22 -13.41
N VAL A 53 6.57 10.15 -13.08
CA VAL A 53 7.15 10.97 -11.99
C VAL A 53 7.03 12.45 -12.38
N PRO A 54 6.72 13.39 -11.43
CA PRO A 54 6.64 14.81 -11.74
C PRO A 54 7.94 15.36 -12.38
N ASP A 55 7.81 16.20 -13.41
CA ASP A 55 8.95 16.69 -14.20
C ASP A 55 10.01 17.40 -13.35
N ALA A 56 9.57 18.22 -12.38
CA ALA A 56 10.49 18.91 -11.45
C ALA A 56 11.32 17.92 -10.61
N VAL A 57 10.74 16.78 -10.24
CA VAL A 57 11.43 15.75 -9.46
C VAL A 57 12.41 14.97 -10.35
N VAL A 58 12.03 14.70 -11.60
CA VAL A 58 12.92 14.09 -12.62
C VAL A 58 14.11 15.02 -12.91
N ALA A 59 13.85 16.29 -13.14
CA ALA A 59 14.90 17.28 -13.38
C ALA A 59 15.89 17.37 -12.20
N SER A 60 15.37 17.32 -10.96
CA SER A 60 16.22 17.30 -9.75
C SER A 60 17.08 16.02 -9.69
N LEU A 61 16.56 14.84 -10.08
CA LEU A 61 17.35 13.61 -10.16
C LEU A 61 18.48 13.75 -11.18
N GLN A 62 18.19 14.25 -12.38
CA GLN A 62 19.17 14.46 -13.45
C GLN A 62 20.26 15.44 -13.02
N ALA A 63 19.88 16.55 -12.38
CA ALA A 63 20.81 17.55 -11.89
C ALA A 63 21.74 17.04 -10.77
N ASN A 64 21.40 15.95 -10.10
CA ASN A 64 22.17 15.36 -9.01
C ASN A 64 22.74 13.96 -9.33
N ALA A 65 22.58 13.47 -10.56
CA ALA A 65 23.03 12.13 -10.97
C ALA A 65 24.53 11.90 -10.79
N PHE A 66 25.34 12.97 -10.85
CA PHE A 66 26.81 12.92 -10.67
C PHE A 66 27.24 12.70 -9.21
N ARG A 67 26.35 12.79 -8.24
CA ARG A 67 26.67 12.67 -6.81
C ARG A 67 26.81 11.19 -6.43
N GLY A 68 28.04 10.72 -6.20
CA GLY A 68 28.38 9.33 -5.92
C GLY A 68 28.81 9.05 -4.47
N GLY A 69 28.85 10.07 -3.58
CA GLY A 69 29.30 9.89 -2.20
C GLY A 69 28.22 9.25 -1.32
N TYR A 70 28.63 8.48 -0.30
CA TYR A 70 27.71 7.96 0.72
C TYR A 70 27.13 9.09 1.57
N LEU A 71 25.87 8.95 1.91
CA LEU A 71 25.16 9.85 2.82
C LEU A 71 25.10 9.25 4.24
N PRO A 72 24.78 10.05 5.27
CA PRO A 72 24.50 9.53 6.61
C PRO A 72 23.41 8.45 6.58
N VAL A 73 23.51 7.46 7.45
CA VAL A 73 22.58 6.33 7.53
C VAL A 73 21.12 6.77 7.70
N LYS A 74 20.87 7.79 8.55
CA LYS A 74 19.51 8.34 8.72
C LYS A 74 19.00 9.11 7.50
N GLY A 75 19.86 9.39 6.52
CA GLY A 75 19.55 10.12 5.29
C GLY A 75 20.13 11.54 5.22
N LEU A 76 20.05 12.13 4.04
CA LEU A 76 20.48 13.49 3.75
C LEU A 76 19.81 14.48 4.71
N PRO A 77 20.56 15.37 5.40
CA PRO A 77 19.98 16.34 6.35
C PRO A 77 18.87 17.19 5.73
N ASP A 78 19.09 17.73 4.51
CA ASP A 78 18.11 18.55 3.80
C ASP A 78 16.81 17.74 3.49
N LEU A 79 16.94 16.45 3.19
CA LEU A 79 15.76 15.60 2.97
C LEU A 79 15.02 15.35 4.28
N ARG A 80 15.73 15.08 5.37
CA ARG A 80 15.11 14.90 6.69
C ARG A 80 14.35 16.17 7.12
N GLN A 81 14.92 17.34 6.87
CA GLN A 81 14.26 18.63 7.09
C GLN A 81 12.99 18.75 6.23
N ALA A 82 13.08 18.48 4.91
CA ALA A 82 11.96 18.56 4.00
C ALA A 82 10.82 17.59 4.38
N VAL A 83 11.15 16.36 4.82
CA VAL A 83 10.17 15.37 5.29
C VAL A 83 9.51 15.83 6.60
N ALA A 84 10.26 16.37 7.55
CA ALA A 84 9.69 16.90 8.79
C ALA A 84 8.74 18.07 8.52
N GLU A 85 9.08 18.97 7.60
CA GLU A 85 8.21 20.08 7.19
C GLU A 85 6.98 19.61 6.41
N TYR A 86 7.13 18.59 5.56
CA TYR A 86 6.01 17.93 4.90
C TYR A 86 4.99 17.43 5.94
N HIS A 87 5.43 16.70 6.94
CA HIS A 87 4.54 16.20 7.99
C HIS A 87 3.86 17.33 8.76
N ARG A 88 4.59 18.39 9.12
CA ARG A 88 3.99 19.56 9.79
C ARG A 88 2.94 20.26 8.94
N ARG A 89 3.18 20.37 7.63
CA ARG A 89 2.29 21.06 6.69
C ARG A 89 1.10 20.19 6.28
N PHE A 90 1.32 18.91 5.99
CA PHE A 90 0.32 18.03 5.39
C PHE A 90 -0.49 17.24 6.44
N THR A 91 0.17 16.62 7.41
CA THR A 91 -0.48 15.79 8.44
C THR A 91 -0.68 16.51 9.77
N GLN A 92 -0.14 17.72 9.91
CA GLN A 92 -0.23 18.57 11.12
C GLN A 92 0.35 17.91 12.39
N ILE A 93 1.30 17.01 12.23
CA ILE A 93 2.02 16.39 13.35
C ILE A 93 3.34 17.13 13.63
N ALA A 94 3.73 17.16 14.90
CA ALA A 94 4.99 17.76 15.33
C ALA A 94 6.18 16.85 14.95
N ALA A 95 6.71 17.00 13.74
CA ALA A 95 7.85 16.24 13.25
C ALA A 95 9.16 17.00 13.43
N SER A 96 10.22 16.29 13.86
CA SER A 96 11.60 16.79 13.93
C SER A 96 12.46 16.11 12.87
N PRO A 97 13.41 16.81 12.22
CA PRO A 97 14.40 16.19 11.34
C PRO A 97 15.20 15.05 12.03
N ASP A 98 15.40 15.15 13.35
CA ASP A 98 16.11 14.13 14.11
C ASP A 98 15.33 12.82 14.25
N GLY A 99 14.00 12.89 14.16
CA GLY A 99 13.10 11.73 14.14
C GLY A 99 12.93 11.08 12.77
N ILE A 100 13.57 11.57 11.71
CA ILE A 100 13.38 11.03 10.36
C ILE A 100 14.45 9.97 10.02
N LEU A 101 13.98 8.83 9.50
CA LEU A 101 14.81 7.77 8.92
C LEU A 101 14.41 7.57 7.46
N ILE A 102 15.41 7.64 6.57
CA ILE A 102 15.25 7.38 5.13
C ILE A 102 15.68 5.94 4.82
N GLY A 103 14.84 5.20 4.09
CA GLY A 103 15.13 3.82 3.71
C GLY A 103 14.78 3.49 2.25
N PRO A 104 15.22 2.31 1.75
CA PRO A 104 15.00 1.90 0.35
C PRO A 104 13.54 1.45 0.10
N GLY A 105 12.61 2.36 0.35
CA GLY A 105 11.16 2.15 0.34
C GLY A 105 10.62 1.72 1.70
N THR A 106 9.34 2.02 1.94
CA THR A 106 8.67 1.69 3.21
C THR A 106 8.65 0.18 3.50
N LYS A 107 8.65 -0.68 2.47
CA LYS A 107 8.71 -2.14 2.64
C LYS A 107 9.93 -2.57 3.45
N GLU A 108 11.11 -2.01 3.15
CA GLU A 108 12.34 -2.30 3.88
C GLU A 108 12.31 -1.74 5.30
N LEU A 109 11.83 -0.49 5.44
CA LEU A 109 11.70 0.12 6.76
C LEU A 109 10.73 -0.65 7.68
N ILE A 110 9.63 -1.20 7.13
CA ILE A 110 8.70 -2.05 7.88
C ILE A 110 9.37 -3.36 8.31
N PHE A 111 10.19 -3.94 7.44
CA PHE A 111 10.98 -5.14 7.80
C PHE A 111 11.97 -4.83 8.92
N LEU A 112 12.72 -3.73 8.82
CA LEU A 112 13.65 -3.30 9.86
C LEU A 112 12.94 -2.98 11.17
N LEU A 113 11.79 -2.33 11.14
CA LEU A 113 10.98 -2.08 12.33
C LEU A 113 10.60 -3.40 13.01
N GLN A 114 10.10 -4.35 12.23
CA GLN A 114 9.76 -5.67 12.76
C GLN A 114 10.99 -6.46 13.25
N LEU A 115 12.15 -6.25 12.66
CA LEU A 115 13.40 -6.88 13.12
C LEU A 115 13.88 -6.31 14.46
N THR A 116 13.74 -5.01 14.66
CA THR A 116 14.30 -4.31 15.84
C THR A 116 13.32 -4.18 17.01
N PHE A 117 12.02 -4.23 16.75
CA PHE A 117 11.00 -4.19 17.79
C PHE A 117 10.76 -5.59 18.34
N GLU A 118 10.83 -5.80 19.62
CA GLU A 118 10.44 -7.06 20.28
C GLU A 118 8.95 -7.00 20.63
N GLY A 119 8.17 -8.01 20.19
CA GLY A 119 6.74 -8.09 20.49
C GLY A 119 5.92 -8.64 19.35
N ASP A 120 4.61 -8.77 19.56
CA ASP A 120 3.66 -9.32 18.61
C ASP A 120 3.29 -8.31 17.53
N LEU A 121 2.96 -8.81 16.34
CA LEU A 121 2.39 -8.00 15.27
C LEU A 121 0.87 -8.09 15.28
N LEU A 122 0.19 -6.93 15.37
CA LEU A 122 -1.25 -6.80 15.20
C LEU A 122 -1.54 -6.16 13.84
N ILE A 123 -2.37 -6.79 13.02
CA ILE A 123 -2.81 -6.28 11.72
C ILE A 123 -4.31 -6.46 11.54
N PRO A 124 -5.07 -5.43 11.09
CA PRO A 124 -6.46 -5.61 10.68
C PRO A 124 -6.56 -6.55 9.47
N SER A 125 -7.64 -7.31 9.36
CA SER A 125 -7.92 -8.14 8.19
C SER A 125 -9.11 -7.59 7.39
N PRO A 126 -8.95 -7.22 6.09
CA PRO A 126 -7.79 -7.44 5.22
C PRO A 126 -6.67 -6.41 5.43
N SER A 127 -5.43 -6.83 5.12
CA SER A 127 -4.24 -5.98 5.18
C SER A 127 -3.28 -6.25 4.02
N TRP A 128 -2.31 -5.35 3.83
CA TRP A 128 -1.31 -5.51 2.76
C TRP A 128 -0.52 -6.80 2.90
N VAL A 129 -0.41 -7.51 1.79
CA VAL A 129 0.14 -8.88 1.66
C VAL A 129 1.58 -9.07 2.19
N SER A 130 2.31 -8.01 2.50
CA SER A 130 3.71 -8.12 2.93
C SER A 130 3.92 -7.96 4.43
N TYR A 131 2.96 -7.48 5.21
CA TYR A 131 3.14 -7.28 6.66
C TYR A 131 3.41 -8.60 7.39
N GLU A 132 2.53 -9.57 7.20
CA GLU A 132 2.63 -10.88 7.84
C GLU A 132 3.81 -11.72 7.38
N PRO A 133 4.10 -11.88 6.05
CA PRO A 133 5.27 -12.65 5.64
C PRO A 133 6.59 -12.11 6.19
N GLN A 134 6.72 -10.80 6.38
CA GLN A 134 7.89 -10.21 7.03
C GLN A 134 8.00 -10.65 8.49
N ALA A 135 6.89 -10.65 9.24
CA ALA A 135 6.85 -11.14 10.63
C ALA A 135 7.21 -12.63 10.72
N VAL A 136 6.66 -13.45 9.82
CA VAL A 136 6.95 -14.90 9.75
C VAL A 136 8.44 -15.15 9.49
N LEU A 137 9.07 -14.42 8.57
CA LEU A 137 10.51 -14.51 8.32
C LEU A 137 11.35 -14.20 9.57
N LEU A 138 10.84 -13.35 10.44
CA LEU A 138 11.50 -12.96 11.69
C LEU A 138 11.12 -13.87 12.89
N GLY A 139 10.18 -14.81 12.67
CA GLY A 139 9.68 -15.72 13.72
C GLY A 139 8.83 -15.00 14.77
N ARG A 140 8.07 -13.98 14.35
CA ARG A 140 7.15 -13.23 15.21
C ARG A 140 5.75 -13.79 15.16
N ASP A 141 5.06 -13.69 16.29
CA ASP A 141 3.64 -13.99 16.35
C ASP A 141 2.83 -12.87 15.67
N VAL A 142 1.85 -13.28 14.88
CA VAL A 142 0.98 -12.38 14.12
C VAL A 142 -0.47 -12.63 14.51
N PHE A 143 -1.14 -11.57 14.94
CA PHE A 143 -2.56 -11.60 15.27
C PHE A 143 -3.35 -10.75 14.26
N ARG A 144 -4.25 -11.40 13.54
CA ARG A 144 -5.17 -10.72 12.65
C ARG A 144 -6.39 -10.26 13.44
N LEU A 145 -6.58 -8.95 13.50
CA LEU A 145 -7.75 -8.34 14.12
C LEU A 145 -8.92 -8.40 13.14
N GLU A 146 -10.00 -9.07 13.54
CA GLU A 146 -11.17 -9.25 12.69
C GLU A 146 -11.86 -7.91 12.43
N THR A 147 -12.28 -7.72 11.18
CA THR A 147 -13.05 -6.57 10.74
C THR A 147 -14.27 -7.01 9.94
N GLU A 148 -15.26 -6.14 9.87
CA GLU A 148 -16.55 -6.45 9.26
C GLU A 148 -16.74 -5.68 7.95
N LYS A 149 -17.33 -6.36 6.95
CA LYS A 149 -17.70 -5.73 5.68
C LYS A 149 -18.67 -4.56 5.88
N GLY A 150 -19.61 -4.69 6.82
CA GLY A 150 -20.63 -3.67 7.08
C GLY A 150 -20.07 -2.31 7.48
N ASN A 151 -18.89 -2.26 8.11
CA ASN A 151 -18.20 -1.01 8.42
C ASN A 151 -17.03 -0.70 7.45
N GLY A 152 -16.97 -1.36 6.30
CA GLY A 152 -15.93 -1.17 5.29
C GLY A 152 -14.59 -1.78 5.68
N TRP A 153 -14.58 -2.89 6.39
CA TRP A 153 -13.34 -3.58 6.78
C TRP A 153 -12.41 -2.72 7.65
N ARG A 154 -12.96 -1.78 8.42
CA ARG A 154 -12.16 -0.93 9.31
C ARG A 154 -12.04 -1.55 10.69
N LEU A 155 -10.85 -1.49 11.26
CA LEU A 155 -10.65 -1.83 12.67
C LEU A 155 -11.50 -0.88 13.54
N THR A 156 -12.10 -1.41 14.60
CA THR A 156 -12.77 -0.62 15.62
C THR A 156 -11.99 -0.62 16.93
N SER A 157 -12.19 0.41 17.76
CA SER A 157 -11.61 0.50 19.08
C SER A 157 -12.04 -0.67 19.97
N GLU A 158 -13.32 -1.09 19.87
CA GLU A 158 -13.86 -2.22 20.64
C GLU A 158 -13.15 -3.54 20.30
N THR A 159 -12.89 -3.79 19.00
CA THR A 159 -12.18 -5.00 18.59
C THR A 159 -10.73 -4.99 19.10
N LEU A 160 -10.06 -3.83 19.03
CA LEU A 160 -8.70 -3.68 19.52
C LEU A 160 -8.62 -3.85 21.04
N ASP A 161 -9.50 -3.18 21.79
CA ASP A 161 -9.54 -3.24 23.25
C ASP A 161 -9.86 -4.64 23.76
N ARG A 162 -10.88 -5.30 23.18
CA ARG A 162 -11.21 -6.68 23.50
C ARG A 162 -10.01 -7.60 23.32
N PHE A 163 -9.34 -7.54 22.15
CA PHE A 163 -8.14 -8.33 21.92
C PHE A 163 -7.07 -8.08 22.97
N CYS A 164 -6.79 -6.82 23.27
CA CYS A 164 -5.75 -6.46 24.23
C CYS A 164 -6.05 -6.93 25.66
N ARG A 165 -7.32 -6.97 26.05
CA ARG A 165 -7.75 -7.45 27.39
C ARG A 165 -7.77 -8.96 27.52
N GLU A 166 -8.11 -9.67 26.43
CA GLU A 166 -8.21 -11.13 26.43
C GLU A 166 -6.85 -11.81 26.36
N GLN A 167 -5.82 -11.14 25.85
CA GLN A 167 -4.47 -11.69 25.72
C GLN A 167 -3.58 -11.24 26.88
N ALA A 168 -2.71 -12.13 27.36
CA ALA A 168 -1.67 -11.75 28.31
C ALA A 168 -0.86 -10.55 27.79
N TRP A 169 -0.44 -9.68 28.71
CA TRP A 169 0.32 -8.50 28.30
C TRP A 169 1.66 -8.91 27.67
N HIS A 170 1.88 -8.40 26.48
CA HIS A 170 3.12 -8.51 25.72
C HIS A 170 3.33 -7.21 24.93
N PRO A 171 4.55 -6.75 24.64
CA PRO A 171 4.75 -5.63 23.74
C PRO A 171 4.11 -5.92 22.37
N ARG A 172 3.48 -4.93 21.77
CA ARG A 172 2.72 -5.10 20.51
C ARG A 172 2.96 -3.96 19.55
N LEU A 173 3.14 -4.30 18.29
CA LEU A 173 3.17 -3.39 17.15
C LEU A 173 1.86 -3.49 16.38
N LEU A 174 1.07 -2.43 16.36
CA LEU A 174 -0.12 -2.32 15.52
C LEU A 174 0.24 -1.62 14.21
N ILE A 175 -0.06 -2.24 13.06
CA ILE A 175 0.08 -1.57 11.76
C ILE A 175 -1.31 -1.16 11.27
N LEU A 176 -1.50 0.15 11.04
CA LEU A 176 -2.67 0.73 10.41
C LEU A 176 -2.26 1.34 9.06
N ASN A 177 -2.92 0.95 7.98
CA ASN A 177 -2.69 1.51 6.66
C ASN A 177 -3.88 2.38 6.25
N ASP A 178 -3.65 3.68 6.07
CA ASP A 178 -4.70 4.67 5.75
C ASP A 178 -4.20 5.72 4.73
N PRO A 179 -4.88 5.85 3.56
CA PRO A 179 -5.90 4.96 2.98
C PRO A 179 -5.42 3.53 2.80
N ASN A 180 -6.36 2.58 2.92
CA ASN A 180 -6.04 1.16 3.06
C ASN A 180 -5.80 0.44 1.73
N ASN A 181 -4.81 -0.40 1.67
CA ASN A 181 -4.64 -1.46 0.70
C ASN A 181 -4.98 -2.80 1.39
N PRO A 182 -6.09 -3.50 1.04
CA PRO A 182 -6.68 -3.53 -0.31
C PRO A 182 -7.97 -2.73 -0.52
N THR A 183 -8.58 -2.12 0.49
CA THR A 183 -9.98 -1.66 0.41
C THR A 183 -10.17 -0.31 -0.28
N GLY A 184 -9.14 0.53 -0.33
CA GLY A 184 -9.24 1.92 -0.80
C GLY A 184 -9.97 2.85 0.17
N LEU A 185 -10.32 2.37 1.36
CA LEU A 185 -11.08 3.11 2.37
C LEU A 185 -10.16 3.82 3.37
N SER A 186 -10.68 4.87 4.00
CA SER A 186 -9.99 5.63 5.04
C SER A 186 -10.78 5.60 6.35
N PHE A 187 -10.10 5.80 7.46
CA PHE A 187 -10.73 6.00 8.75
C PHE A 187 -11.41 7.37 8.85
N LYS A 188 -12.48 7.44 9.64
CA LYS A 188 -13.03 8.71 10.13
C LYS A 188 -12.17 9.23 11.28
N GLU A 189 -12.14 10.56 11.46
CA GLU A 189 -11.37 11.19 12.53
C GLU A 189 -11.74 10.67 13.92
N SER A 190 -13.03 10.50 14.20
CA SER A 190 -13.51 9.94 15.48
C SER A 190 -13.01 8.51 15.72
N ALA A 191 -13.00 7.66 14.66
CA ALA A 191 -12.51 6.29 14.79
C ALA A 191 -11.00 6.23 15.07
N LEU A 192 -10.21 7.11 14.43
CA LEU A 192 -8.79 7.23 14.74
C LEU A 192 -8.53 7.70 16.17
N HIS A 193 -9.33 8.67 16.65
CA HIS A 193 -9.28 9.13 18.04
C HIS A 193 -9.56 7.98 19.03
N ASP A 194 -10.61 7.21 18.80
CA ASP A 194 -11.00 6.13 19.72
C ASP A 194 -9.97 4.97 19.69
N ILE A 195 -9.43 4.61 18.50
CA ILE A 195 -8.33 3.64 18.39
C ILE A 195 -7.07 4.16 19.11
N ALA A 196 -6.77 5.46 19.01
CA ALA A 196 -5.62 6.07 19.67
C ALA A 196 -5.72 6.00 21.20
N LEU A 197 -6.92 6.18 21.77
CA LEU A 197 -7.15 6.02 23.21
C LEU A 197 -6.85 4.60 23.67
N VAL A 198 -7.34 3.60 22.94
CA VAL A 198 -7.07 2.18 23.24
C VAL A 198 -5.59 1.86 23.08
N ALA A 199 -4.97 2.33 21.99
CA ALA A 199 -3.54 2.10 21.75
C ALA A 199 -2.67 2.67 22.88
N ARG A 200 -3.03 3.86 23.39
CA ARG A 200 -2.35 4.48 24.54
C ARG A 200 -2.57 3.70 25.83
N GLU A 201 -3.81 3.30 26.14
CA GLU A 201 -4.14 2.51 27.34
C GLU A 201 -3.31 1.23 27.41
N HIS A 202 -3.22 0.52 26.27
CA HIS A 202 -2.49 -0.73 26.17
C HIS A 202 -1.02 -0.58 25.78
N ARG A 203 -0.49 0.65 25.68
CA ARG A 203 0.92 0.98 25.37
C ARG A 203 1.40 0.34 24.06
N LEU A 204 0.55 0.34 23.04
CA LEU A 204 0.93 -0.19 21.73
C LEU A 204 1.91 0.77 21.05
N VAL A 205 2.88 0.23 20.31
CA VAL A 205 3.55 1.00 19.26
C VAL A 205 2.69 0.91 18.00
N VAL A 206 2.35 2.05 17.43
CA VAL A 206 1.56 2.13 16.19
C VAL A 206 2.45 2.51 15.03
N LEU A 207 2.45 1.71 13.97
CA LEU A 207 2.93 2.14 12.65
C LEU A 207 1.73 2.60 11.83
N SER A 208 1.63 3.90 11.60
CA SER A 208 0.68 4.47 10.65
C SER A 208 1.28 4.46 9.25
N ASP A 209 0.90 3.45 8.43
CA ASP A 209 1.36 3.37 7.05
C ASP A 209 0.50 4.26 6.16
N GLU A 210 1.00 5.48 5.94
CA GLU A 210 0.32 6.57 5.22
C GLU A 210 0.84 6.75 3.79
N ILE A 211 1.34 5.67 3.18
CA ILE A 211 1.91 5.69 1.82
C ILE A 211 0.92 6.20 0.75
N TYR A 212 -0.38 6.16 1.02
CA TYR A 212 -1.45 6.64 0.14
C TYR A 212 -2.09 7.96 0.62
N ALA A 213 -1.59 8.59 1.67
CA ALA A 213 -2.20 9.78 2.28
C ALA A 213 -2.47 10.91 1.28
N GLU A 214 -1.48 11.22 0.40
CA GLU A 214 -1.62 12.21 -0.67
C GLU A 214 -2.65 11.81 -1.74
N LEU A 215 -3.03 10.55 -1.82
CA LEU A 215 -4.03 10.03 -2.75
C LEU A 215 -5.41 9.86 -2.11
N LYS A 216 -5.68 10.52 -0.98
CA LYS A 216 -7.03 10.59 -0.40
C LYS A 216 -7.93 11.40 -1.32
N HIS A 217 -9.07 10.83 -1.75
CA HIS A 217 -9.87 11.37 -2.85
C HIS A 217 -10.61 12.67 -2.51
N SER A 218 -11.02 12.82 -1.25
CA SER A 218 -11.72 14.02 -0.76
C SER A 218 -11.32 14.34 0.68
N GLY A 219 -11.38 15.61 1.04
CA GLY A 219 -10.92 16.09 2.33
C GLY A 219 -9.40 15.99 2.51
N GLY A 220 -8.89 16.37 3.67
CA GLY A 220 -7.51 16.18 4.08
C GLY A 220 -7.29 14.79 4.67
N HIS A 221 -6.07 14.26 4.59
CA HIS A 221 -5.67 13.09 5.37
C HIS A 221 -5.52 13.47 6.85
N ILE A 222 -5.93 12.57 7.73
CA ILE A 222 -5.77 12.73 9.18
C ILE A 222 -4.96 11.54 9.68
N SER A 223 -3.82 11.83 10.28
CA SER A 223 -2.95 10.81 10.89
C SER A 223 -3.43 10.44 12.29
N ILE A 224 -3.36 9.16 12.67
CA ILE A 224 -3.58 8.74 14.07
C ILE A 224 -2.53 9.37 15.02
N ALA A 225 -1.36 9.76 14.50
CA ALA A 225 -0.32 10.47 15.26
C ALA A 225 -0.81 11.82 15.81
N LYS A 226 -1.89 12.42 15.27
CA LYS A 226 -2.55 13.59 15.85
C LYS A 226 -3.13 13.29 17.25
N PHE A 227 -3.56 12.06 17.50
CA PHE A 227 -4.25 11.65 18.74
C PHE A 227 -3.35 10.80 19.66
N TYR A 228 -2.33 10.13 19.12
CA TYR A 228 -1.36 9.32 19.85
C TYR A 228 0.07 9.60 19.34
N PRO A 229 0.55 10.86 19.48
CA PRO A 229 1.85 11.25 18.92
C PRO A 229 3.02 10.48 19.55
N GLU A 230 3.00 10.24 20.87
CA GLU A 230 4.12 9.63 21.60
C GLU A 230 4.36 8.15 21.26
N GLY A 231 3.35 7.42 20.78
CA GLY A 231 3.46 5.99 20.43
C GLY A 231 3.35 5.67 18.96
N THR A 232 3.28 6.69 18.07
CA THR A 232 3.02 6.48 16.65
C THR A 232 4.22 6.82 15.78
N ILE A 233 4.64 5.87 14.95
CA ILE A 233 5.59 6.05 13.85
C ILE A 233 4.77 6.28 12.57
N VAL A 234 5.06 7.34 11.82
CA VAL A 234 4.39 7.61 10.54
C VAL A 234 5.27 7.21 9.37
N SER A 235 4.72 6.41 8.47
CA SER A 235 5.39 5.91 7.27
C SER A 235 4.85 6.59 6.02
N THR A 236 5.74 7.10 5.17
CA THR A 236 5.40 7.59 3.84
C THR A 236 6.55 7.38 2.85
N GLY A 237 6.41 7.84 1.61
CA GLY A 237 7.46 7.72 0.61
C GLY A 237 6.99 8.09 -0.79
N LEU A 238 7.88 7.98 -1.78
CA LEU A 238 7.63 8.44 -3.14
C LEU A 238 6.92 7.41 -4.04
N SER A 239 6.67 6.18 -3.53
CA SER A 239 6.25 5.06 -4.37
C SER A 239 4.86 5.22 -5.00
N LYS A 240 3.94 5.98 -4.37
CA LYS A 240 2.54 6.03 -4.77
C LYS A 240 2.15 7.40 -5.32
N TRP A 241 2.14 8.43 -4.49
CA TRP A 241 1.72 9.75 -4.89
C TRP A 241 2.68 10.41 -5.89
N CYS A 242 4.00 10.14 -5.78
CA CYS A 242 5.03 10.66 -6.67
C CYS A 242 5.34 9.71 -7.84
N SER A 243 4.67 8.55 -7.91
CA SER A 243 4.87 7.52 -8.95
C SER A 243 6.31 6.98 -9.07
N ALA A 244 7.17 7.25 -8.09
CA ALA A 244 8.59 6.89 -8.10
C ALA A 244 8.88 5.56 -7.35
N GLY A 245 7.98 4.56 -7.46
CA GLY A 245 8.11 3.28 -6.77
C GLY A 245 9.41 2.53 -7.07
N GLY A 246 9.91 2.64 -8.30
CA GLY A 246 11.17 2.04 -8.73
C GLY A 246 12.42 2.75 -8.18
N TRP A 247 12.30 3.99 -7.69
CA TRP A 247 13.42 4.74 -7.11
C TRP A 247 13.75 4.30 -5.68
N ARG A 248 12.88 3.53 -5.06
CA ARG A 248 13.10 2.91 -3.76
C ARG A 248 13.44 3.91 -2.64
N LEU A 249 12.57 4.90 -2.39
CA LEU A 249 12.70 5.82 -1.27
C LEU A 249 11.43 5.83 -0.42
N GLY A 250 11.60 5.53 0.87
CA GLY A 250 10.59 5.61 1.92
C GLY A 250 11.12 6.35 3.13
N THR A 251 10.24 6.82 3.98
CA THR A 251 10.58 7.57 5.18
C THR A 251 9.76 7.08 6.37
N PHE A 252 10.38 7.02 7.55
CA PHE A 252 9.69 6.91 8.83
C PHE A 252 9.93 8.18 9.65
N CYS A 253 8.86 8.67 10.28
CA CYS A 253 8.89 9.78 11.23
C CYS A 253 8.58 9.24 12.63
N PHE A 254 9.55 9.36 13.53
CA PHE A 254 9.47 8.89 14.91
C PHE A 254 9.21 10.06 15.86
N PRO A 255 8.38 9.88 16.89
CA PRO A 255 8.33 10.79 18.03
C PRO A 255 9.56 10.63 18.92
N PRO A 256 9.90 11.62 19.76
CA PRO A 256 11.05 11.56 20.67
C PRO A 256 11.03 10.31 21.59
N ASP A 257 9.87 9.90 22.06
CA ASP A 257 9.69 8.73 22.94
C ASP A 257 10.16 7.41 22.31
N LEU A 258 10.21 7.33 20.98
CA LEU A 258 10.62 6.17 20.20
C LEU A 258 12.02 6.30 19.57
N TYR A 259 12.83 7.30 19.95
CA TYR A 259 14.18 7.48 19.37
C TYR A 259 15.12 6.30 19.64
N ARG A 260 14.96 5.57 20.75
CA ARG A 260 15.72 4.34 20.96
C ARG A 260 15.46 3.29 19.87
N LEU A 261 14.21 3.20 19.39
CA LEU A 261 13.85 2.30 18.29
C LEU A 261 14.40 2.82 16.95
N LEU A 262 14.31 4.13 16.70
CA LEU A 262 14.96 4.77 15.57
C LEU A 262 16.46 4.49 15.50
N ASP A 263 17.18 4.63 16.62
CA ASP A 263 18.62 4.40 16.69
C ASP A 263 18.97 2.92 16.49
N ALA A 264 18.18 1.99 17.03
CA ALA A 264 18.31 0.58 16.75
C ALA A 264 18.11 0.25 15.27
N MET A 265 17.08 0.82 14.63
CA MET A 265 16.86 0.66 13.19
C MET A 265 18.00 1.28 12.37
N ALA A 266 18.53 2.43 12.75
CA ALA A 266 19.66 3.05 12.08
C ALA A 266 20.92 2.18 12.21
N THR A 267 21.13 1.53 13.38
CA THR A 267 22.24 0.57 13.56
C THR A 267 22.12 -0.60 12.58
N VAL A 268 20.94 -1.22 12.47
CA VAL A 268 20.72 -2.31 11.49
C VAL A 268 20.86 -1.80 10.06
N ALA A 269 20.37 -0.62 9.76
CA ALA A 269 20.49 0.00 8.44
C ALA A 269 21.97 0.19 8.04
N SER A 270 22.87 0.52 8.99
CA SER A 270 24.30 0.65 8.74
C SER A 270 24.95 -0.66 8.30
N GLU A 271 24.45 -1.79 8.77
CA GLU A 271 24.97 -3.13 8.46
C GLU A 271 24.25 -3.80 7.26
N THR A 272 23.24 -3.14 6.68
CA THR A 272 22.46 -3.68 5.56
C THR A 272 22.59 -2.81 4.31
N TYR A 273 21.74 -1.80 4.15
CA TYR A 273 21.72 -0.97 2.95
C TYR A 273 22.57 0.31 3.06
N THR A 274 23.12 0.62 4.23
CA THR A 274 23.95 1.79 4.56
C THR A 274 23.21 3.12 4.35
N ALA A 275 22.87 3.47 3.12
CA ALA A 275 22.08 4.64 2.76
C ALA A 275 21.34 4.42 1.44
N VAL A 276 20.22 5.11 1.26
CA VAL A 276 19.52 5.15 -0.04
C VAL A 276 20.34 5.94 -1.05
N SER A 277 20.20 5.60 -2.34
CA SER A 277 20.86 6.26 -3.47
C SER A 277 20.90 7.79 -3.31
N THR A 278 22.11 8.34 -3.36
CA THR A 278 22.35 9.76 -3.14
C THR A 278 21.59 10.65 -4.13
N PRO A 279 21.62 10.45 -5.45
CA PRO A 279 20.84 11.24 -6.40
C PRO A 279 19.32 11.20 -6.09
N THR A 280 18.82 10.04 -5.67
CA THR A 280 17.40 9.85 -5.33
C THR A 280 17.01 10.67 -4.10
N GLN A 281 17.89 10.77 -3.10
CA GLN A 281 17.60 11.58 -1.91
C GLN A 281 17.55 13.08 -2.23
N TYR A 282 18.43 13.58 -3.11
CA TYR A 282 18.37 14.98 -3.58
C TYR A 282 17.07 15.26 -4.37
N ALA A 283 16.65 14.34 -5.24
CA ALA A 283 15.37 14.46 -5.95
C ALA A 283 14.18 14.43 -4.99
N ALA A 284 14.26 13.64 -3.92
CA ALA A 284 13.22 13.55 -2.90
C ALA A 284 13.06 14.87 -2.11
N VAL A 285 14.11 15.66 -1.94
CA VAL A 285 13.99 17.02 -1.35
C VAL A 285 12.99 17.86 -2.14
N THR A 286 13.12 17.87 -3.48
CA THR A 286 12.17 18.58 -4.36
C THR A 286 10.76 18.05 -4.21
N ALA A 287 10.59 16.73 -4.16
CA ALA A 287 9.28 16.10 -4.01
C ALA A 287 8.59 16.47 -2.68
N PHE A 288 9.30 16.36 -1.54
CA PHE A 288 8.72 16.64 -0.22
C PHE A 288 8.55 18.13 0.07
N ASN A 289 9.36 19.01 -0.50
CA ASN A 289 9.12 20.43 -0.43
C ASN A 289 7.82 20.84 -1.11
N GLY A 290 7.37 20.07 -2.13
CA GLY A 290 6.15 20.39 -2.87
C GLY A 290 6.32 21.67 -3.70
N GLY A 291 5.23 22.41 -3.82
CA GLY A 291 5.16 23.65 -4.59
C GLY A 291 4.42 23.48 -5.91
N GLY A 292 4.07 24.59 -6.54
CA GLY A 292 3.07 24.72 -7.60
C GLY A 292 2.95 23.61 -8.63
N GLU A 293 4.04 23.03 -9.11
CA GLU A 293 4.01 21.95 -10.10
C GLU A 293 3.69 20.58 -9.45
N VAL A 294 4.38 20.26 -8.35
CA VAL A 294 4.19 19.00 -7.63
C VAL A 294 2.79 18.94 -7.02
N ASP A 295 2.33 20.03 -6.41
CA ASP A 295 1.00 20.10 -5.79
C ASP A 295 -0.11 19.97 -6.85
N ARG A 296 0.06 20.61 -8.02
CA ARG A 296 -0.87 20.48 -9.15
C ARG A 296 -0.88 19.04 -9.70
N TYR A 297 0.28 18.40 -9.79
CA TYR A 297 0.38 17.00 -10.20
C TYR A 297 -0.41 16.10 -9.25
N VAL A 298 -0.21 16.23 -7.92
CA VAL A 298 -0.93 15.46 -6.92
C VAL A 298 -2.44 15.70 -7.00
N MET A 299 -2.86 16.95 -7.15
CA MET A 299 -4.27 17.30 -7.31
C MET A 299 -4.90 16.61 -8.53
N GLN A 300 -4.24 16.63 -9.68
CA GLN A 300 -4.76 16.04 -10.90
C GLN A 300 -4.77 14.49 -10.85
N THR A 301 -3.72 13.87 -10.32
CA THR A 301 -3.68 12.41 -10.16
C THR A 301 -4.75 11.92 -9.19
N ARG A 302 -4.97 12.63 -8.09
CA ARG A 302 -6.05 12.37 -7.13
C ARG A 302 -7.44 12.47 -7.78
N ARG A 303 -7.67 13.52 -8.58
CA ARG A 303 -8.92 13.74 -9.32
C ARG A 303 -9.21 12.59 -10.28
N ILE A 304 -8.22 12.18 -11.10
CA ILE A 304 -8.37 11.05 -12.02
C ILE A 304 -8.73 9.77 -11.26
N LEU A 305 -8.00 9.46 -10.20
CA LEU A 305 -8.21 8.24 -9.42
C LEU A 305 -9.57 8.25 -8.69
N ARG A 306 -10.02 9.39 -8.19
CA ARG A 306 -11.35 9.56 -7.58
C ARG A 306 -12.45 9.25 -8.58
N ASP A 307 -12.44 9.92 -9.75
CA ASP A 307 -13.50 9.84 -10.72
C ASP A 307 -13.55 8.46 -11.40
N LEU A 308 -12.37 7.88 -11.71
CA LEU A 308 -12.25 6.52 -12.20
C LEU A 308 -12.71 5.48 -11.16
N GLY A 309 -12.32 5.64 -9.89
CA GLY A 309 -12.76 4.78 -8.81
C GLY A 309 -14.28 4.79 -8.61
N ALA A 310 -14.91 5.95 -8.77
CA ALA A 310 -16.36 6.07 -8.76
C ALA A 310 -17.02 5.34 -9.96
N ALA A 311 -16.44 5.45 -11.16
CA ALA A 311 -16.93 4.75 -12.36
C ALA A 311 -16.78 3.22 -12.22
N VAL A 312 -15.64 2.72 -11.74
CA VAL A 312 -15.40 1.30 -11.45
C VAL A 312 -16.44 0.78 -10.44
N THR A 313 -16.68 1.54 -9.38
CA THR A 313 -17.67 1.17 -8.36
C THR A 313 -19.08 1.08 -8.94
N ARG A 314 -19.48 2.03 -9.79
CA ARG A 314 -20.79 1.99 -10.46
C ARG A 314 -20.94 0.76 -11.36
N GLY A 315 -19.90 0.45 -12.18
CA GLY A 315 -19.91 -0.72 -13.06
C GLY A 315 -20.05 -2.04 -12.30
N LEU A 316 -19.25 -2.23 -11.23
CA LEU A 316 -19.32 -3.43 -10.39
C LEU A 316 -20.69 -3.57 -9.71
N ARG A 317 -21.26 -2.49 -9.18
CA ARG A 317 -22.59 -2.50 -8.54
C ARG A 317 -23.71 -2.79 -9.54
N ALA A 318 -23.59 -2.31 -10.78
CA ALA A 318 -24.55 -2.63 -11.85
C ALA A 318 -24.58 -4.14 -12.14
N ALA A 319 -23.44 -4.83 -12.02
CA ALA A 319 -23.31 -6.28 -12.10
C ALA A 319 -23.66 -7.00 -10.77
N ARG A 320 -24.30 -6.33 -9.83
CA ARG A 320 -24.65 -6.86 -8.50
C ARG A 320 -23.46 -7.40 -7.70
N VAL A 321 -22.28 -6.82 -7.88
CA VAL A 321 -21.10 -7.06 -7.03
C VAL A 321 -21.11 -6.05 -5.91
N ASP A 322 -21.01 -6.52 -4.66
CA ASP A 322 -21.00 -5.65 -3.49
C ASP A 322 -19.61 -5.02 -3.33
N VAL A 323 -19.54 -3.69 -3.30
CA VAL A 323 -18.27 -2.95 -3.22
C VAL A 323 -18.48 -1.57 -2.61
N HIS A 324 -17.58 -1.17 -1.72
CA HIS A 324 -17.50 0.19 -1.22
C HIS A 324 -16.78 1.09 -2.25
N ALA A 325 -17.26 2.33 -2.39
CA ALA A 325 -16.54 3.33 -3.18
C ALA A 325 -15.22 3.69 -2.50
N PRO A 326 -14.11 3.79 -3.25
CA PRO A 326 -12.82 4.11 -2.65
C PRO A 326 -12.78 5.56 -2.17
N GLU A 327 -12.17 5.77 -1.02
CA GLU A 327 -11.97 7.09 -0.39
C GLU A 327 -10.53 7.60 -0.58
N GLY A 328 -9.64 6.74 -1.12
CA GLY A 328 -8.26 7.05 -1.41
C GLY A 328 -7.54 5.90 -2.12
N ALA A 329 -6.24 6.07 -2.35
CA ALA A 329 -5.42 5.14 -3.13
C ALA A 329 -6.01 4.88 -4.54
N PHE A 330 -5.91 3.65 -5.03
CA PHE A 330 -6.41 3.22 -6.34
C PHE A 330 -6.88 1.76 -6.31
N TYR A 331 -7.56 1.40 -5.22
CA TYR A 331 -8.07 0.04 -5.00
C TYR A 331 -9.55 0.05 -4.70
N VAL A 332 -10.21 -1.04 -5.10
CA VAL A 332 -11.49 -1.46 -4.55
C VAL A 332 -11.41 -2.92 -4.13
N PHE A 333 -12.24 -3.31 -3.17
CA PHE A 333 -12.26 -4.66 -2.62
C PHE A 333 -13.67 -5.25 -2.72
N PRO A 334 -14.05 -5.71 -3.95
CA PRO A 334 -15.36 -6.26 -4.21
C PRO A 334 -15.57 -7.61 -3.55
N ASP A 335 -16.83 -7.86 -3.15
CA ASP A 335 -17.35 -9.12 -2.65
C ASP A 335 -18.39 -9.69 -3.64
N PHE A 336 -18.10 -10.84 -4.19
CA PHE A 336 -18.91 -11.55 -5.17
C PHE A 336 -19.90 -12.54 -4.54
N SER A 337 -20.08 -12.53 -3.23
CA SER A 337 -20.95 -13.48 -2.50
C SER A 337 -22.40 -13.44 -2.98
N VAL A 338 -22.88 -12.30 -3.47
CA VAL A 338 -24.23 -12.17 -4.07
C VAL A 338 -24.38 -13.10 -5.27
N GLN A 339 -23.28 -13.38 -6.00
CA GLN A 339 -23.24 -14.26 -7.16
C GLN A 339 -22.85 -15.71 -6.81
N GLN A 340 -22.83 -16.07 -5.52
CA GLN A 340 -22.29 -17.35 -5.05
C GLN A 340 -22.92 -18.58 -5.72
N GLU A 341 -24.21 -18.53 -6.05
CA GLU A 341 -24.86 -19.66 -6.73
C GLU A 341 -24.32 -19.85 -8.16
N ASN A 342 -24.16 -18.76 -8.93
CA ASN A 342 -23.56 -18.81 -10.27
C ASN A 342 -22.11 -19.30 -10.21
N LEU A 343 -21.34 -18.80 -9.24
CA LEU A 343 -19.96 -19.22 -9.02
C LEU A 343 -19.86 -20.72 -8.67
N ARG A 344 -20.74 -21.22 -7.79
CA ARG A 344 -20.79 -22.65 -7.43
C ARG A 344 -21.11 -23.56 -8.64
N ARG A 345 -22.02 -23.16 -9.52
CA ARG A 345 -22.32 -23.88 -10.77
C ARG A 345 -21.07 -23.99 -11.65
N ARG A 346 -20.18 -23.01 -11.62
CA ARG A 346 -18.88 -23.02 -12.31
C ARG A 346 -17.77 -23.71 -11.52
N ARG A 347 -18.09 -24.36 -10.39
CA ARG A 347 -17.17 -25.05 -9.46
C ARG A 347 -16.15 -24.10 -8.81
N ILE A 348 -16.48 -22.83 -8.65
CA ILE A 348 -15.68 -21.82 -7.95
C ILE A 348 -16.10 -21.86 -6.48
N ARG A 349 -15.14 -22.16 -5.59
CA ARG A 349 -15.38 -22.37 -4.16
C ARG A 349 -14.52 -21.50 -3.27
N SER A 350 -13.50 -20.85 -3.83
CA SER A 350 -12.57 -19.98 -3.12
C SER A 350 -12.31 -18.69 -3.90
N SER A 351 -11.75 -17.70 -3.21
CA SER A 351 -11.31 -16.45 -3.84
C SER A 351 -10.18 -16.67 -4.85
N GLU A 352 -9.35 -17.69 -4.64
CA GLU A 352 -8.30 -18.12 -5.57
C GLU A 352 -8.94 -18.69 -6.85
N ASP A 353 -9.89 -19.64 -6.74
CA ASP A 353 -10.61 -20.20 -7.88
C ASP A 353 -11.27 -19.07 -8.70
N LEU A 354 -11.90 -18.09 -8.00
CA LEU A 354 -12.53 -16.93 -8.63
C LEU A 354 -11.52 -16.15 -9.49
N CYS A 355 -10.40 -15.77 -8.92
CA CYS A 355 -9.39 -14.98 -9.62
C CYS A 355 -8.71 -15.74 -10.75
N GLU A 356 -8.43 -17.04 -10.54
CA GLU A 356 -7.82 -17.89 -11.56
C GLU A 356 -8.74 -18.10 -12.75
N ARG A 357 -10.02 -18.40 -12.47
CA ARG A 357 -11.00 -18.65 -13.51
C ARG A 357 -11.34 -17.42 -14.30
N LEU A 358 -11.52 -16.27 -13.62
CA LEU A 358 -11.74 -14.99 -14.30
C LEU A 358 -10.58 -14.63 -15.23
N LEU A 359 -9.32 -14.78 -14.75
CA LEU A 359 -8.14 -14.56 -15.60
C LEU A 359 -8.10 -15.50 -16.80
N ALA A 360 -8.44 -16.76 -16.61
CA ALA A 360 -8.46 -17.73 -17.69
C ALA A 360 -9.49 -17.40 -18.77
N ASP A 361 -10.70 -17.03 -18.35
CA ASP A 361 -11.84 -16.85 -19.24
C ASP A 361 -11.85 -15.44 -19.91
N THR A 362 -11.45 -14.40 -19.19
CA THR A 362 -11.59 -12.99 -19.65
C THR A 362 -10.28 -12.23 -19.84
N GLY A 363 -9.18 -12.73 -19.28
CA GLY A 363 -7.92 -12.00 -19.24
C GLY A 363 -7.82 -10.96 -18.13
N VAL A 364 -8.82 -10.83 -17.25
CA VAL A 364 -8.79 -9.91 -16.11
C VAL A 364 -8.03 -10.54 -14.93
N ALA A 365 -6.91 -9.94 -14.54
CA ALA A 365 -6.05 -10.41 -13.46
C ALA A 365 -6.32 -9.62 -12.17
N MET A 366 -6.90 -10.26 -11.15
CA MET A 366 -7.12 -9.71 -9.80
C MET A 366 -6.30 -10.49 -8.78
N LEU A 367 -6.26 -10.03 -7.53
CA LEU A 367 -5.73 -10.80 -6.41
C LEU A 367 -6.87 -11.27 -5.49
N PRO A 368 -6.84 -12.54 -5.03
CA PRO A 368 -7.86 -13.07 -4.14
C PRO A 368 -7.81 -12.43 -2.76
N GLY A 369 -8.96 -12.36 -2.08
CA GLY A 369 -9.05 -11.82 -0.72
C GLY A 369 -8.23 -12.61 0.30
N SER A 370 -8.01 -13.90 0.07
CA SER A 370 -7.16 -14.75 0.91
C SER A 370 -5.70 -14.27 0.98
N ASP A 371 -5.15 -13.67 -0.10
CA ASP A 371 -3.81 -13.07 -0.08
C ASP A 371 -3.72 -11.88 0.90
N PHE A 372 -4.85 -11.28 1.26
CA PHE A 372 -4.95 -10.15 2.20
C PHE A 372 -5.40 -10.57 3.60
N GLY A 373 -5.41 -11.88 3.88
CA GLY A 373 -5.74 -12.44 5.19
C GLY A 373 -7.24 -12.71 5.40
N ARG A 374 -8.08 -12.65 4.34
CA ARG A 374 -9.48 -13.08 4.45
C ARG A 374 -9.61 -14.60 4.30
N PRO A 375 -10.65 -15.22 4.88
CA PRO A 375 -10.94 -16.63 4.62
C PRO A 375 -11.04 -16.93 3.11
N ALA A 376 -10.43 -18.02 2.64
CA ALA A 376 -10.45 -18.39 1.23
C ALA A 376 -11.87 -18.60 0.69
N THR A 377 -12.82 -18.98 1.57
CA THR A 377 -14.24 -19.19 1.24
C THR A 377 -15.03 -17.89 1.03
N GLU A 378 -14.49 -16.75 1.42
CA GLU A 378 -15.05 -15.43 1.11
C GLU A 378 -14.74 -15.08 -0.34
N MET A 379 -15.75 -14.79 -1.13
CA MET A 379 -15.60 -14.45 -2.55
C MET A 379 -15.18 -13.01 -2.74
N THR A 380 -14.09 -12.60 -2.08
CA THR A 380 -13.55 -11.26 -2.15
C THR A 380 -12.29 -11.18 -3.02
N SER A 381 -12.02 -10.03 -3.59
CA SER A 381 -10.79 -9.79 -4.35
C SER A 381 -10.34 -8.33 -4.27
N ARG A 382 -9.07 -8.07 -4.60
CA ARG A 382 -8.58 -6.70 -4.79
C ARG A 382 -8.46 -6.37 -6.27
N ILE A 383 -9.03 -5.24 -6.65
CA ILE A 383 -8.87 -4.60 -7.96
C ILE A 383 -8.02 -3.34 -7.78
N ALA A 384 -6.87 -3.27 -8.47
CA ALA A 384 -6.09 -2.05 -8.63
C ALA A 384 -6.45 -1.43 -10.00
N TYR A 385 -7.25 -0.36 -10.02
CA TYR A 385 -7.79 0.21 -11.25
C TYR A 385 -6.81 1.19 -11.95
N VAL A 386 -5.60 0.71 -12.21
CA VAL A 386 -4.46 1.49 -12.72
C VAL A 386 -3.98 1.05 -14.11
N ASN A 387 -4.75 0.20 -14.82
CA ASN A 387 -4.38 -0.31 -16.14
C ASN A 387 -4.76 0.67 -17.26
N PHE A 388 -4.08 1.82 -17.31
CA PHE A 388 -4.26 2.84 -18.36
C PHE A 388 -2.97 3.64 -18.57
N ASP A 389 -2.90 4.38 -19.69
CA ASP A 389 -1.79 5.30 -19.97
C ASP A 389 -1.94 6.57 -19.11
N GLY A 390 -1.24 6.56 -17.98
CA GLY A 390 -1.30 7.66 -17.00
C GLY A 390 -0.72 8.97 -17.52
N ALA A 391 0.30 8.94 -18.39
CA ALA A 391 0.89 10.14 -18.95
C ALA A 391 -0.10 10.86 -19.87
N ARG A 392 -0.73 10.10 -20.77
CA ARG A 392 -1.76 10.61 -21.69
C ARG A 392 -3.00 11.10 -20.94
N CYS A 393 -3.45 10.35 -19.94
CA CYS A 393 -4.62 10.73 -19.13
C CYS A 393 -4.34 12.01 -18.32
N LEU A 394 -3.17 12.11 -17.69
CA LEU A 394 -2.76 13.29 -16.90
C LEU A 394 -2.66 14.55 -17.79
N ALA A 395 -2.07 14.44 -18.98
CA ALA A 395 -1.98 15.54 -19.92
C ALA A 395 -3.38 16.04 -20.32
N ALA A 396 -4.30 15.13 -20.66
CA ALA A 396 -5.67 15.49 -21.02
C ALA A 396 -6.48 16.07 -19.84
N ALA A 397 -6.25 15.58 -18.61
CA ALA A 397 -6.94 16.08 -17.43
C ALA A 397 -6.57 17.54 -17.09
N ARG A 398 -5.37 17.98 -17.44
CA ARG A 398 -4.93 19.37 -17.27
C ARG A 398 -5.72 20.39 -18.12
N GLU A 399 -6.33 19.93 -19.22
CA GLU A 399 -7.17 20.76 -20.11
C GLU A 399 -8.61 20.91 -19.58
N VAL A 400 -9.01 20.10 -18.61
CA VAL A 400 -10.33 20.19 -17.98
C VAL A 400 -10.23 21.12 -16.77
N PRO A 401 -11.09 22.16 -16.64
CA PRO A 401 -11.00 23.11 -15.52
C PRO A 401 -10.92 22.44 -14.15
N ASP A 402 -10.10 22.98 -13.29
CA ASP A 402 -9.95 22.50 -11.91
C ASP A 402 -11.31 22.56 -11.18
N GLY A 403 -11.60 21.55 -10.37
CA GLY A 403 -12.85 21.44 -9.63
C GLY A 403 -14.00 20.73 -10.36
N ASN A 404 -13.94 20.58 -11.69
CA ASN A 404 -14.93 19.79 -12.43
C ASN A 404 -14.62 18.30 -12.33
N GLU A 405 -15.66 17.47 -12.28
CA GLU A 405 -15.51 16.01 -12.44
C GLU A 405 -15.13 15.67 -13.89
N LEU A 406 -14.35 14.59 -14.05
CA LEU A 406 -14.03 14.06 -15.37
C LEU A 406 -15.25 13.28 -15.90
N SER A 407 -15.73 13.64 -17.10
CA SER A 407 -16.90 13.00 -17.68
C SER A 407 -16.68 11.51 -17.95
N GLU A 408 -17.76 10.75 -18.10
CA GLU A 408 -17.68 9.34 -18.48
C GLU A 408 -17.00 9.15 -19.84
N ASP A 409 -17.27 10.04 -20.81
CA ASP A 409 -16.61 10.03 -22.13
C ASP A 409 -15.09 10.25 -22.00
N PHE A 410 -14.67 11.15 -21.09
CA PHE A 410 -13.25 11.32 -20.78
C PHE A 410 -12.65 10.03 -20.24
N LEU A 411 -13.29 9.41 -19.25
CA LEU A 411 -12.80 8.17 -18.63
C LEU A 411 -12.76 7.01 -19.64
N ARG A 412 -13.79 6.85 -20.48
CA ARG A 412 -13.78 5.83 -21.54
C ARG A 412 -12.68 6.07 -22.58
N ARG A 413 -12.36 7.32 -22.87
CA ARG A 413 -11.31 7.67 -23.85
C ARG A 413 -9.89 7.45 -23.32
N TYR A 414 -9.63 7.73 -22.05
CA TYR A 414 -8.28 7.73 -21.46
C TYR A 414 -8.01 6.58 -20.48
N CYS A 415 -9.06 5.98 -19.92
CA CYS A 415 -9.01 4.85 -19.01
C CYS A 415 -9.85 3.66 -19.50
N GLY A 416 -10.09 3.57 -20.81
CA GLY A 416 -11.04 2.62 -21.43
C GLY A 416 -10.76 1.16 -21.06
N GLU A 417 -9.48 0.74 -20.98
CA GLU A 417 -9.13 -0.64 -20.60
C GLU A 417 -9.59 -0.99 -19.17
N VAL A 418 -9.61 -0.03 -18.26
CA VAL A 418 -10.14 -0.26 -16.90
C VAL A 418 -11.65 -0.47 -16.95
N LEU A 419 -12.39 0.35 -17.69
CA LEU A 419 -13.84 0.24 -17.78
C LEU A 419 -14.26 -1.02 -18.58
N GLU A 420 -13.56 -1.35 -19.66
CA GLU A 420 -13.75 -2.59 -20.42
C GLU A 420 -13.56 -3.84 -19.52
N ALA A 421 -12.52 -3.83 -18.68
CA ALA A 421 -12.30 -4.94 -17.75
C ALA A 421 -13.41 -5.06 -16.69
N VAL A 422 -13.97 -3.94 -16.23
CA VAL A 422 -15.12 -3.93 -15.32
C VAL A 422 -16.38 -4.47 -16.02
N ASP A 423 -16.61 -4.08 -17.27
CA ASP A 423 -17.71 -4.61 -18.09
C ASP A 423 -17.55 -6.14 -18.25
N LEU A 424 -16.34 -6.63 -18.59
CA LEU A 424 -16.05 -8.07 -18.68
C LEU A 424 -16.26 -8.84 -17.36
N ILE A 425 -15.92 -8.23 -16.23
CA ILE A 425 -16.23 -8.83 -14.92
C ILE A 425 -17.73 -8.97 -14.74
N GLY A 426 -18.49 -7.91 -15.07
CA GLY A 426 -19.95 -7.89 -14.98
C GLY A 426 -20.59 -8.99 -15.81
N ASP A 427 -20.25 -9.06 -17.10
CA ASP A 427 -20.76 -10.09 -18.03
C ASP A 427 -20.40 -11.52 -17.59
N TRP A 428 -19.22 -11.68 -16.99
CA TRP A 428 -18.75 -12.99 -16.57
C TRP A 428 -19.44 -13.49 -15.30
N VAL A 429 -19.78 -12.62 -14.34
CA VAL A 429 -20.40 -13.04 -13.07
C VAL A 429 -21.93 -13.20 -13.16
N CYS A 430 -22.60 -12.53 -14.10
CA CYS A 430 -24.04 -12.67 -14.36
C CYS A 430 -24.34 -13.89 -15.19
#